data_62386e2df6bb1a58312d4324632df0ad
#
_entry.id   62386e2df6bb1a58312d4324632df0ad
#
_cell.length_a   1.000
_cell.length_b   1.000
_cell.length_c   1.000
_cell.angle_alpha   90.00
_cell.angle_beta   90.00
_cell.angle_gamma   90.00
#
_symmetry.space_group_name_H-M   'P 1'
#
loop_
_entity.id
_entity.type
_entity.pdbx_description
1 polymer ?
#
loop_
_entity_poly.entity_id
_entity_poly.type
_entity_poly.pdbx_seq_one_letter_code
_entity_poly.pdbx_strand_id
1 'polypeptide(L)'
;MSNDTPKKPPHRPLIPIDWEVVNGMCEIQCTGEEIAGVLGIHYDTLANACKREKDCTFSEYFGQKRSEGKKSLRRKQFDTAMSGNPTMLVWLGKNWLGQTDKLETFNDHQ
;
A
#
# COMPACT_ATOMS: atom_id res chain seq x y z
N MET A 1 -23.94 36.56 21.39
CA MET A 1 -23.36 36.32 21.28
C MET A 1 -22.72 36.12 20.95
N SER A 2 -22.92 35.86 20.96
CA SER A 2 -22.20 35.42 20.64
C SER A 2 -21.56 35.12 20.24
N ASN A 3 -21.44 34.90 20.20
CA ASN A 3 -20.67 34.53 19.80
C ASN A 3 -20.29 33.86 19.51
N ASP A 4 -20.66 33.58 19.58
CA ASP A 4 -20.29 32.86 19.36
C ASP A 4 -20.05 32.25 18.68
N THR A 5 -20.27 32.06 18.46
CA THR A 5 -20.04 31.45 17.72
C THR A 5 -19.43 31.21 17.14
N PRO A 6 -19.21 30.91 16.92
CA PRO A 6 -18.59 30.47 16.23
C PRO A 6 -17.87 30.28 15.80
N LYS A 7 -17.58 30.05 15.90
CA LYS A 7 -16.84 29.81 15.40
C LYS A 7 -16.50 29.14 14.64
N LYS A 8 -16.54 28.91 14.40
CA LYS A 8 -16.21 28.27 13.68
C LYS A 8 -16.29 27.95 12.82
N PRO A 9 -16.15 27.69 12.55
CA PRO A 9 -16.16 27.29 11.61
C PRO A 9 -16.36 26.96 10.94
N PRO A 10 -16.14 26.66 10.84
CA PRO A 10 -16.32 26.26 10.06
C PRO A 10 -16.88 25.89 9.39
N HIS A 11 -17.02 25.88 9.41
CA HIS A 11 -17.78 25.60 8.77
C HIS A 11 -17.76 24.86 7.60
N ARG A 12 -16.77 24.41 7.41
CA ARG A 12 -16.62 23.57 6.25
C ARG A 12 -17.00 22.15 6.62
N PRO A 13 -17.97 21.51 5.93
CA PRO A 13 -18.33 20.14 6.29
C PRO A 13 -17.14 19.20 6.08
N LEU A 14 -17.05 18.18 6.90
CA LEU A 14 -16.00 17.19 6.74
C LEU A 14 -16.26 16.40 5.47
N ILE A 15 -15.20 16.15 4.71
CA ILE A 15 -15.28 15.38 3.48
C ILE A 15 -15.27 13.90 3.85
N PRO A 16 -16.28 13.13 3.46
CA PRO A 16 -16.26 11.70 3.74
C PRO A 16 -15.18 11.03 2.92
N ILE A 17 -14.47 10.10 3.57
CA ILE A 17 -13.40 9.36 2.93
C ILE A 17 -13.90 7.95 2.62
N ASP A 18 -13.72 7.55 1.37
CA ASP A 18 -14.02 6.17 0.99
C ASP A 18 -12.82 5.31 1.34
N TRP A 19 -12.86 4.69 2.53
CA TRP A 19 -11.74 3.93 3.02
C TRP A 19 -11.48 2.65 2.23
N GLU A 20 -12.50 2.13 1.54
CA GLU A 20 -12.28 0.99 0.65
C GLU A 20 -11.34 1.37 -0.50
N VAL A 21 -11.55 2.54 -1.06
CA VAL A 21 -10.67 3.04 -2.12
C VAL A 21 -9.26 3.25 -1.58
N VAL A 22 -9.17 3.89 -0.40
CA VAL A 22 -7.87 4.12 0.22
C VAL A 22 -7.13 2.80 0.46
N ASN A 23 -7.83 1.83 1.04
CA ASN A 23 -7.22 0.52 1.33
C ASN A 23 -6.72 -0.16 0.06
N GLY A 24 -7.54 -0.17 -0.97
CA GLY A 24 -7.16 -0.79 -2.24
C GLY A 24 -5.93 -0.14 -2.86
N MET A 25 -5.87 1.18 -2.79
CA MET A 25 -4.72 1.89 -3.34
C MET A 25 -3.46 1.67 -2.51
N CYS A 26 -3.59 1.59 -1.19
CA CYS A 26 -2.46 1.24 -0.34
C CYS A 26 -1.91 -0.13 -0.69
N GLU A 27 -2.81 -1.09 -0.89
CA GLU A 27 -2.41 -2.47 -1.17
C GLU A 27 -1.63 -2.59 -2.47
N ILE A 28 -1.93 -1.75 -3.46
CA ILE A 28 -1.17 -1.75 -4.71
C ILE A 28 0.00 -0.77 -4.68
N GLN A 29 0.38 -0.34 -3.48
CA GLN A 29 1.60 0.42 -3.22
C GLN A 29 1.57 1.86 -3.72
N CYS A 30 0.38 2.45 -3.87
CA CYS A 30 0.28 3.86 -4.21
C CYS A 30 0.81 4.72 -3.07
N THR A 31 1.34 5.88 -3.40
CA THR A 31 1.80 6.83 -2.37
C THR A 31 0.60 7.56 -1.78
N GLY A 32 0.81 8.18 -0.62
CA GLY A 32 -0.23 8.97 0.01
C GLY A 32 -0.70 10.11 -0.87
N GLU A 33 0.22 10.75 -1.59
CA GLU A 33 -0.12 11.83 -2.50
C GLU A 33 -0.97 11.34 -3.67
N GLU A 34 -0.65 10.15 -4.17
CA GLU A 34 -1.45 9.57 -5.25
C GLU A 34 -2.87 9.28 -4.77
N ILE A 35 -2.98 8.74 -3.56
CA ILE A 35 -4.29 8.43 -2.98
C ILE A 35 -5.10 9.71 -2.79
N ALA A 36 -4.48 10.73 -2.21
CA ALA A 36 -5.15 12.02 -2.00
C ALA A 36 -5.59 12.61 -3.34
N GLY A 37 -4.73 12.49 -4.36
CA GLY A 37 -5.06 12.99 -5.69
C GLY A 37 -6.28 12.31 -6.29
N VAL A 38 -6.39 11.01 -6.13
CA VAL A 38 -7.55 10.27 -6.64
C VAL A 38 -8.82 10.69 -5.90
N LEU A 39 -8.70 10.92 -4.59
CA LEU A 39 -9.84 11.36 -3.80
C LEU A 39 -10.18 12.84 -4.01
N GLY A 40 -9.30 13.57 -4.69
CA GLY A 40 -9.51 14.99 -4.94
C GLY A 40 -9.34 15.86 -3.71
N ILE A 41 -8.49 15.46 -2.78
CA ILE A 41 -8.27 16.19 -1.54
C ILE A 41 -6.79 16.39 -1.31
N HIS A 42 -6.46 17.25 -0.37
CA HIS A 42 -5.10 17.45 0.06
C HIS A 42 -4.62 16.26 0.91
N TYR A 43 -3.34 15.97 0.83
CA TYR A 43 -2.76 14.90 1.64
C TYR A 43 -3.03 15.14 3.13
N ASP A 44 -2.91 16.40 3.58
CA ASP A 44 -3.16 16.73 5.00
C ASP A 44 -4.59 16.40 5.41
N THR A 45 -5.53 16.60 4.49
CA THR A 45 -6.93 16.25 4.77
C THR A 45 -7.08 14.75 4.97
N LEU A 46 -6.43 13.97 4.13
CA LEU A 46 -6.45 12.52 4.25
C LEU A 46 -5.81 12.08 5.57
N ALA A 47 -4.66 12.66 5.90
CA ALA A 47 -3.94 12.30 7.13
C ALA A 47 -4.77 12.65 8.36
N ASN A 48 -5.41 13.82 8.37
CA ASN A 48 -6.24 14.23 9.48
C ASN A 48 -7.47 13.34 9.62
N ALA A 49 -8.07 12.95 8.51
CA ALA A 49 -9.22 12.04 8.53
C ALA A 49 -8.82 10.69 9.10
N CYS A 50 -7.63 10.21 8.74
CA CYS A 50 -7.13 8.94 9.25
C CYS A 50 -6.98 8.99 10.76
N LYS A 51 -6.39 10.06 11.26
CA LYS A 51 -6.20 10.23 12.69
C LYS A 51 -7.53 10.26 13.43
N ARG A 52 -8.51 10.95 12.84
CA ARG A 52 -9.82 11.10 13.45
C ARG A 52 -10.65 9.81 13.42
N GLU A 53 -10.60 9.10 12.28
CA GLU A 53 -11.51 7.97 12.05
C GLU A 53 -10.88 6.62 12.30
N LYS A 54 -9.56 6.51 12.15
CA LYS A 54 -8.85 5.23 12.34
C LYS A 54 -8.00 5.22 13.60
N ASP A 55 -7.94 6.36 14.30
CA ASP A 55 -7.22 6.49 15.56
C ASP A 55 -5.75 6.11 15.46
N CYS A 56 -5.15 6.42 14.33
CA CYS A 56 -3.72 6.20 14.10
C CYS A 56 -3.23 7.18 13.05
N THR A 57 -1.91 7.30 12.92
CA THR A 57 -1.36 8.17 11.89
C THR A 57 -1.57 7.53 10.52
N PHE A 58 -1.59 8.36 9.49
CA PHE A 58 -1.71 7.82 8.15
C PHE A 58 -0.53 6.92 7.81
N SER A 59 0.65 7.27 8.32
CA SER A 59 1.85 6.47 8.09
C SER A 59 1.68 5.04 8.61
N GLU A 60 1.13 4.90 9.81
CA GLU A 60 0.88 3.59 10.40
C GLU A 60 -0.18 2.81 9.62
N TYR A 61 -1.29 3.48 9.32
CA TYR A 61 -2.39 2.86 8.59
C TYR A 61 -1.93 2.42 7.21
N PHE A 62 -1.26 3.33 6.52
CA PHE A 62 -0.74 3.13 5.19
C PHE A 62 0.24 1.96 5.15
N GLY A 63 1.18 1.94 6.10
CA GLY A 63 2.18 0.87 6.15
C GLY A 63 1.55 -0.50 6.35
N GLN A 64 0.54 -0.59 7.21
CA GLN A 64 -0.15 -1.84 7.47
C GLN A 64 -0.86 -2.34 6.21
N LYS A 65 -1.58 -1.44 5.53
CA LYS A 65 -2.31 -1.83 4.32
C LYS A 65 -1.38 -2.19 3.17
N ARG A 66 -0.27 -1.49 3.04
CA ARG A 66 0.72 -1.82 2.03
C ARG A 66 1.32 -3.19 2.29
N SER A 67 1.56 -3.50 3.55
CA SER A 67 2.09 -4.80 3.92
C SER A 67 1.12 -5.92 3.56
N GLU A 68 -0.18 -5.69 3.76
CA GLU A 68 -1.20 -6.67 3.39
C GLU A 68 -1.20 -6.91 1.88
N GLY A 69 -1.03 -5.83 1.10
CA GLY A 69 -0.94 -5.97 -0.35
C GLY A 69 0.26 -6.76 -0.79
N LYS A 70 1.41 -6.52 -0.15
CA LYS A 70 2.62 -7.29 -0.45
C LYS A 70 2.45 -8.76 -0.15
N LYS A 71 1.78 -9.08 0.97
CA LYS A 71 1.51 -10.47 1.31
C LYS A 71 0.59 -11.12 0.28
N SER A 72 -0.43 -10.40 -0.17
CA SER A 72 -1.35 -10.91 -1.18
C SER A 72 -0.64 -11.19 -2.48
N LEU A 73 0.24 -10.29 -2.91
CA LEU A 73 1.02 -10.48 -4.13
C LEU A 73 1.92 -11.70 -3.99
N ARG A 74 2.61 -11.81 -2.86
CA ARG A 74 3.50 -12.97 -2.62
C ARG A 74 2.71 -14.27 -2.65
N ARG A 75 1.53 -14.28 -2.04
CA ARG A 75 0.70 -15.49 -2.05
C ARG A 75 0.33 -15.87 -3.48
N LYS A 76 -0.06 -14.88 -4.28
CA LYS A 76 -0.43 -15.15 -5.67
C LYS A 76 0.75 -15.65 -6.48
N GLN A 77 1.93 -15.05 -6.27
CA GLN A 77 3.13 -15.50 -6.95
C GLN A 77 3.45 -16.95 -6.59
N PHE A 78 3.39 -17.27 -5.31
CA PHE A 78 3.67 -18.62 -4.85
C PHE A 78 2.67 -19.61 -5.44
N ASP A 79 1.38 -19.29 -5.37
CA ASP A 79 0.35 -20.18 -5.90
C ASP A 79 0.51 -20.39 -7.39
N THR A 80 0.84 -19.32 -8.11
CA THR A 80 1.08 -19.40 -9.55
C THR A 80 2.27 -20.30 -9.86
N ALA A 81 3.34 -20.15 -9.08
CA ALA A 81 4.51 -20.99 -9.26
C ALA A 81 4.17 -22.45 -8.97
N MET A 82 3.44 -22.71 -7.89
CA MET A 82 3.09 -24.07 -7.49
C MET A 82 2.16 -24.75 -8.49
N SER A 83 1.46 -23.97 -9.30
CA SER A 83 0.64 -24.53 -10.36
C SER A 83 1.46 -24.91 -11.60
N GLY A 84 2.76 -24.66 -11.57
CA GLY A 84 3.66 -25.09 -12.64
C GLY A 84 4.07 -23.98 -13.60
N ASN A 85 3.80 -22.74 -13.28
CA ASN A 85 4.19 -21.62 -14.16
C ASN A 85 5.71 -21.47 -14.17
N PRO A 86 6.37 -21.73 -15.32
CA PRO A 86 7.83 -21.72 -15.33
C PRO A 86 8.43 -20.34 -15.10
N THR A 87 7.80 -19.29 -15.59
CA THR A 87 8.29 -17.93 -15.38
C THR A 87 8.34 -17.61 -13.90
N MET A 88 7.26 -17.93 -13.19
CA MET A 88 7.19 -17.61 -11.77
C MET A 88 8.09 -18.52 -10.94
N LEU A 89 8.25 -19.77 -11.36
CA LEU A 89 9.19 -20.66 -10.68
C LEU A 89 10.62 -20.14 -10.78
N VAL A 90 11.01 -19.67 -11.97
CA VAL A 90 12.34 -19.10 -12.15
C VAL A 90 12.49 -17.82 -11.34
N TRP A 91 11.48 -16.95 -11.40
CA TRP A 91 11.54 -15.67 -10.69
C TRP A 91 11.67 -15.87 -9.18
N LEU A 92 10.84 -16.72 -8.61
CA LEU A 92 10.89 -16.97 -7.17
C LEU A 92 12.15 -17.71 -6.77
N GLY A 93 12.63 -18.61 -7.62
CA GLY A 93 13.90 -19.29 -7.35
C GLY A 93 15.05 -18.30 -7.25
N LYS A 94 15.08 -17.31 -8.14
CA LYS A 94 16.13 -16.30 -8.10
C LYS A 94 16.00 -15.40 -6.88
N ASN A 95 14.77 -15.01 -6.55
CA ASN A 95 14.57 -14.01 -5.50
C ASN A 95 14.53 -14.59 -4.09
N TRP A 96 14.07 -15.83 -3.96
CA TRP A 96 13.94 -16.43 -2.63
C TRP A 96 15.04 -17.43 -2.30
N LEU A 97 15.59 -18.09 -3.32
CA LEU A 97 16.52 -19.18 -3.10
C LEU A 97 17.92 -18.90 -3.61
N GLY A 98 18.16 -17.72 -4.11
CA GLY A 98 19.49 -17.35 -4.58
C GLY A 98 19.92 -18.04 -5.85
N GLN A 99 19.00 -18.58 -6.60
CA GLN A 99 19.33 -19.25 -7.85
C GLN A 99 19.71 -18.27 -8.93
N THR A 100 20.49 -18.72 -9.89
CA THR A 100 21.01 -17.86 -10.94
C THR A 100 21.11 -18.63 -12.24
N ASP A 101 21.10 -17.90 -13.34
CA ASP A 101 21.33 -18.47 -14.65
C ASP A 101 22.80 -18.73 -14.92
N LYS A 102 23.68 -18.25 -14.07
CA LYS A 102 25.11 -18.29 -14.34
C LYS A 102 25.71 -19.65 -13.98
N LEU A 103 25.41 -20.61 -14.80
CA LEU A 103 25.93 -21.96 -14.59
C LEU A 103 27.45 -22.05 -14.76
N GLU A 104 28.00 -21.15 -15.56
CA GLU A 104 29.46 -21.08 -15.74
C GLU A 104 30.15 -20.76 -14.42
N THR A 105 29.47 -20.23 -13.47
CA THR A 105 30.03 -19.98 -12.15
C THR A 105 30.46 -21.28 -11.51
N PHE A 106 29.71 -22.33 -11.72
CA PHE A 106 30.09 -23.66 -11.21
C PHE A 106 31.27 -24.21 -11.96
N ASN A 107 31.30 -24.02 -13.26
CA ASN A 107 32.35 -24.54 -14.10
C ASN A 107 33.67 -23.88 -13.77
N ASP A 108 33.63 -22.63 -13.40
CA ASP A 108 34.86 -21.89 -13.08
C ASP A 108 35.58 -22.48 -11.88
N HIS A 109 34.90 -23.27 -11.09
CA HIS A 109 35.51 -23.85 -9.89
C HIS A 109 36.13 -25.21 -10.15
N GLN A 110 36.01 -25.67 -11.37
CA GLN A 110 36.54 -26.97 -11.75
C GLN A 110 38.08 -27.00 -11.90
#